data_3db707ca933e1a12bf8710a698501356
#
_entry.id   3db707ca933e1a12bf8710a698501356
#
_cell.length_a   1.000
_cell.length_b   1.000
_cell.length_c   1.000
_cell.angle_alpha   90.00
_cell.angle_beta   90.00
_cell.angle_gamma   90.00
#
_symmetry.space_group_name_H-M   'P 1'
#
loop_
_entity.id
_entity.type
_entity.pdbx_description
1 polymer ?
#
loop_
_entity_poly.entity_id
_entity_poly.type
_entity_poly.pdbx_seq_one_letter_code
_entity_poly.pdbx_strand_id
1 'polypeptide(L)'
;QAAGAYVAFPKKGMHDWIGAIDINSLYPSAIRALNMGPETIVGQVRQTRTLASIDEVIASGKGIAEFWEGKFACFEYESVMNRDIGQTEIVDWSDGTSSEMSSAEVYNFVFHGGQPLMISGNGTIFSYASKGVIPGLLERWYAERKELQAKAKEAYGTDMFDFWDKRQLVKKINLNSAYGALLNAGSRFFDQRLG
;
A
#
# COMPACT_ATOMS: atom_id res chain seq x y z
N GLN A 1 -4.01 15.49 4.73
CA GLN A 1 -3.46 14.60 5.77
C GLN A 1 -3.96 13.20 5.44
N ALA A 2 -3.06 12.20 5.32
CA ALA A 2 -3.47 10.83 5.07
C ALA A 2 -4.37 10.32 6.21
N ALA A 3 -5.43 9.59 5.85
CA ALA A 3 -6.31 8.97 6.83
C ALA A 3 -5.53 7.88 7.59
N GLY A 4 -5.80 7.73 8.88
CA GLY A 4 -5.25 6.62 9.66
C GLY A 4 -5.88 5.28 9.27
N ALA A 5 -5.40 4.21 9.89
CA ALA A 5 -5.96 2.88 9.68
C ALA A 5 -7.44 2.82 10.09
N TYR A 6 -8.24 2.11 9.31
CA TYR A 6 -9.62 1.80 9.68
C TYR A 6 -9.62 0.83 10.87
N VAL A 7 -10.36 1.19 11.92
CA VAL A 7 -10.56 0.36 13.10
C VAL A 7 -12.05 0.02 13.21
N ALA A 8 -12.40 -1.23 12.95
CA ALA A 8 -13.77 -1.69 13.09
C ALA A 8 -14.20 -1.75 14.56
N PHE A 9 -15.43 -1.35 14.85
CA PHE A 9 -15.99 -1.56 16.18
C PHE A 9 -16.19 -3.06 16.48
N PRO A 10 -15.75 -3.55 17.64
CA PRO A 10 -15.92 -4.97 17.98
C PRO A 10 -17.40 -5.31 18.15
N LYS A 11 -17.80 -6.46 17.61
CA LYS A 11 -19.10 -7.05 17.93
C LYS A 11 -19.01 -7.65 19.33
N LYS A 12 -19.71 -7.06 20.30
CA LYS A 12 -19.73 -7.56 21.68
C LYS A 12 -20.48 -8.88 21.77
N GLY A 13 -19.99 -9.80 22.59
CA GLY A 13 -20.63 -11.11 22.85
C GLY A 13 -19.62 -12.25 22.86
N MET A 14 -20.12 -13.44 23.15
CA MET A 14 -19.38 -14.70 22.94
C MET A 14 -19.59 -15.14 21.49
N HIS A 15 -18.51 -15.53 20.84
CA HIS A 15 -18.52 -16.01 19.47
C HIS A 15 -17.80 -17.36 19.40
N ASP A 16 -18.42 -18.34 18.78
CA ASP A 16 -17.83 -19.65 18.55
C ASP A 16 -17.13 -19.68 17.18
N TRP A 17 -16.12 -20.53 17.04
CA TRP A 17 -15.43 -20.79 15.77
C TRP A 17 -14.75 -19.56 15.15
N ILE A 18 -14.03 -18.78 15.95
CA ILE A 18 -13.32 -17.59 15.47
C ILE A 18 -11.99 -18.00 14.83
N GLY A 19 -11.80 -17.65 13.56
CA GLY A 19 -10.52 -17.69 12.87
C GLY A 19 -9.92 -16.29 12.74
N ALA A 20 -8.62 -16.14 12.99
CA ALA A 20 -7.91 -14.91 12.79
C ALA A 20 -6.83 -15.07 11.70
N ILE A 21 -6.80 -14.15 10.75
CA ILE A 21 -5.74 -14.05 9.72
C ILE A 21 -5.10 -12.69 9.86
N ASP A 22 -3.77 -12.66 9.99
CA ASP A 22 -2.99 -11.43 10.07
C ASP A 22 -1.99 -11.35 8.93
N ILE A 23 -1.88 -10.16 8.31
CA ILE A 23 -0.90 -9.90 7.25
C ILE A 23 0.43 -9.49 7.91
N ASN A 24 1.44 -10.31 7.72
CA ASN A 24 2.75 -10.05 8.29
C ASN A 24 3.36 -8.75 7.74
N SER A 25 3.52 -7.75 8.62
CA SER A 25 4.11 -6.45 8.29
C SER A 25 3.39 -5.76 7.10
N LEU A 26 2.07 -5.55 7.20
CA LEU A 26 1.21 -5.06 6.13
C LEU A 26 1.80 -3.85 5.37
N TYR A 27 2.07 -2.74 6.04
CA TYR A 27 2.61 -1.53 5.38
C TYR A 27 3.98 -1.74 4.73
N PRO A 28 4.99 -2.32 5.41
CA PRO A 28 6.25 -2.65 4.77
C PRO A 28 6.13 -3.57 3.57
N SER A 29 5.19 -4.51 3.61
CA SER A 29 4.93 -5.44 2.51
C SER A 29 4.32 -4.73 1.31
N ALA A 30 3.35 -3.84 1.51
CA ALA A 30 2.75 -3.03 0.45
C ALA A 30 3.79 -2.10 -0.20
N ILE A 31 4.59 -1.38 0.60
CA ILE A 31 5.66 -0.49 0.11
C ILE A 31 6.65 -1.27 -0.76
N ARG A 32 7.04 -2.47 -0.33
CA ARG A 32 7.97 -3.33 -1.09
C ARG A 32 7.36 -3.89 -2.35
N ALA A 33 6.10 -4.34 -2.29
CA ALA A 33 5.40 -4.94 -3.42
C ALA A 33 5.14 -3.94 -4.55
N LEU A 34 4.74 -2.72 -4.21
CA LEU A 34 4.47 -1.65 -5.17
C LEU A 34 5.70 -0.80 -5.50
N ASN A 35 6.85 -1.09 -4.88
CA ASN A 35 8.07 -0.27 -5.02
C ASN A 35 7.84 1.20 -4.68
N MET A 36 7.08 1.48 -3.60
CA MET A 36 6.62 2.82 -3.23
C MET A 36 7.76 3.69 -2.72
N GLY A 37 8.07 4.74 -3.46
CA GLY A 37 9.03 5.78 -3.10
C GLY A 37 8.75 7.04 -3.91
N PRO A 38 9.10 8.25 -3.42
CA PRO A 38 8.88 9.48 -4.17
C PRO A 38 9.55 9.45 -5.55
N GLU A 39 10.70 8.80 -5.65
CA GLU A 39 11.50 8.68 -6.88
C GLU A 39 10.96 7.64 -7.87
N THR A 40 10.06 6.78 -7.44
CA THR A 40 9.46 5.74 -8.30
C THR A 40 8.10 6.14 -8.83
N ILE A 41 7.53 7.26 -8.38
CA ILE A 41 6.24 7.75 -8.86
C ILE A 41 6.38 8.23 -10.30
N VAL A 42 5.56 7.67 -11.20
CA VAL A 42 5.45 8.05 -12.61
C VAL A 42 4.31 9.05 -12.82
N GLY A 43 3.21 8.84 -12.11
CA GLY A 43 2.03 9.69 -12.17
C GLY A 43 0.98 9.26 -11.16
N GLN A 44 -0.15 9.95 -11.17
CA GLN A 44 -1.29 9.61 -10.33
C GLN A 44 -2.59 9.91 -11.08
N VAL A 45 -3.52 8.97 -11.05
CA VAL A 45 -4.90 9.22 -11.46
C VAL A 45 -5.48 10.23 -10.48
N ARG A 46 -5.98 11.36 -11.00
CA ARG A 46 -6.48 12.46 -10.16
C ARG A 46 -7.69 11.99 -9.37
N GLN A 47 -7.54 11.95 -8.07
CA GLN A 47 -8.51 11.38 -7.15
C GLN A 47 -9.65 12.36 -6.82
N THR A 48 -10.58 12.50 -7.70
CA THR A 48 -11.84 13.13 -7.31
C THR A 48 -12.86 12.15 -6.72
N ARG A 49 -12.61 10.83 -6.84
CA ARG A 49 -13.62 9.82 -6.55
C ARG A 49 -13.30 8.89 -5.38
N THR A 50 -12.06 8.43 -5.22
CA THR A 50 -11.78 7.35 -4.27
C THR A 50 -12.01 7.75 -2.82
N LEU A 51 -11.51 8.91 -2.40
CA LEU A 51 -11.73 9.40 -1.02
C LEU A 51 -13.18 9.83 -0.80
N ALA A 52 -13.76 10.62 -1.70
CA ALA A 52 -15.16 11.03 -1.61
C ALA A 52 -16.10 9.82 -1.61
N SER A 53 -15.86 8.83 -2.45
CA SER A 53 -16.67 7.61 -2.51
C SER A 53 -16.51 6.74 -1.25
N ILE A 54 -15.34 6.69 -0.64
CA ILE A 54 -15.13 6.00 0.65
C ILE A 54 -15.90 6.72 1.76
N ASP A 55 -15.82 8.05 1.82
CA ASP A 55 -16.53 8.85 2.80
C ASP A 55 -18.05 8.71 2.65
N GLU A 56 -18.56 8.67 1.42
CA GLU A 56 -19.98 8.42 1.13
C GLU A 56 -20.42 7.02 1.60
N VAL A 57 -19.63 5.98 1.34
CA VAL A 57 -19.92 4.61 1.77
C VAL A 57 -19.92 4.52 3.30
N ILE A 58 -18.95 5.13 3.98
CA ILE A 58 -18.89 5.18 5.43
C ILE A 58 -20.11 5.93 5.98
N ALA A 59 -20.45 7.09 5.40
CA ALA A 59 -21.60 7.90 5.81
C ALA A 59 -22.94 7.19 5.58
N SER A 60 -23.05 6.34 4.56
CA SER A 60 -24.26 5.55 4.27
C SER A 60 -24.44 4.34 5.18
N GLY A 61 -23.48 4.02 6.05
CA GLY A 61 -23.49 2.85 6.92
C GLY A 61 -23.20 1.52 6.22
N LYS A 62 -22.79 1.56 4.95
CA LYS A 62 -22.34 0.36 4.21
C LYS A 62 -20.93 -0.03 4.64
N GLY A 63 -20.59 -1.30 4.47
CA GLY A 63 -19.26 -1.81 4.79
C GLY A 63 -18.21 -1.43 3.75
N ILE A 64 -16.95 -1.28 4.16
CA ILE A 64 -15.83 -1.05 3.24
C ILE A 64 -15.70 -2.18 2.20
N ALA A 65 -16.08 -3.42 2.54
CA ALA A 65 -16.08 -4.52 1.59
C ALA A 65 -17.00 -4.27 0.38
N GLU A 66 -18.18 -3.69 0.60
CA GLU A 66 -19.11 -3.31 -0.47
C GLU A 66 -18.56 -2.21 -1.38
N PHE A 67 -17.72 -1.33 -0.83
CA PHE A 67 -17.05 -0.29 -1.63
C PHE A 67 -16.10 -0.88 -2.66
N TRP A 68 -15.38 -1.96 -2.31
CA TRP A 68 -14.41 -2.61 -3.20
C TRP A 68 -15.03 -3.64 -4.14
N GLU A 69 -16.32 -3.92 -4.00
CA GLU A 69 -17.01 -4.81 -4.91
C GLU A 69 -17.03 -4.23 -6.34
N GLY A 70 -16.63 -5.03 -7.31
CA GLY A 70 -16.55 -4.62 -8.71
C GLY A 70 -15.40 -3.66 -9.05
N LYS A 71 -14.46 -3.41 -8.12
CA LYS A 71 -13.33 -2.50 -8.34
C LYS A 71 -12.00 -3.23 -8.41
N PHE A 72 -11.13 -2.70 -9.28
CA PHE A 72 -9.73 -3.09 -9.38
C PHE A 72 -8.86 -1.85 -9.21
N ALA A 73 -8.08 -1.78 -8.14
CA ALA A 73 -7.35 -0.58 -7.74
C ALA A 73 -8.28 0.65 -7.68
N CYS A 74 -8.02 1.69 -8.45
CA CYS A 74 -8.87 2.88 -8.54
C CYS A 74 -9.96 2.79 -9.62
N PHE A 75 -10.03 1.68 -10.36
CA PHE A 75 -10.95 1.51 -11.49
C PHE A 75 -12.15 0.63 -11.13
N GLU A 76 -13.28 0.89 -11.78
CA GLU A 76 -14.39 -0.06 -11.85
C GLU A 76 -14.11 -1.12 -12.92
N TYR A 77 -14.34 -2.39 -12.62
CA TYR A 77 -14.12 -3.48 -13.57
C TYR A 77 -14.88 -3.27 -14.89
N GLU A 78 -16.10 -2.81 -14.80
CA GLU A 78 -16.95 -2.57 -15.98
C GLU A 78 -16.33 -1.52 -16.90
N SER A 79 -15.79 -0.43 -16.34
CA SER A 79 -15.13 0.63 -17.10
C SER A 79 -13.82 0.19 -17.76
N VAL A 80 -13.12 -0.78 -17.16
CA VAL A 80 -11.89 -1.36 -17.72
C VAL A 80 -12.19 -2.35 -18.84
N MET A 81 -13.22 -3.19 -18.66
CA MET A 81 -13.55 -4.27 -19.59
C MET A 81 -14.40 -3.79 -20.77
N ASN A 82 -15.23 -2.79 -20.58
CA ASN A 82 -16.09 -2.22 -21.60
C ASN A 82 -15.65 -0.79 -21.96
N ARG A 83 -14.92 -0.67 -23.07
CA ARG A 83 -14.36 0.61 -23.54
C ARG A 83 -15.40 1.67 -23.90
N ASP A 84 -16.65 1.26 -24.16
CA ASP A 84 -17.73 2.16 -24.54
C ASP A 84 -18.39 2.85 -23.35
N ILE A 85 -18.17 2.34 -22.12
CA ILE A 85 -18.65 2.94 -20.85
C ILE A 85 -17.54 3.82 -20.23
N GLY A 86 -16.59 4.30 -21.03
CA GLY A 86 -15.37 4.94 -20.54
C GLY A 86 -15.63 6.20 -19.71
N GLN A 87 -15.29 6.13 -18.43
CA GLN A 87 -15.05 7.33 -17.65
C GLN A 87 -13.71 7.90 -18.06
N THR A 88 -13.66 9.21 -18.29
CA THR A 88 -12.41 9.92 -18.53
C THR A 88 -11.72 10.15 -17.21
N GLU A 89 -10.50 9.65 -17.11
CA GLU A 89 -9.60 9.86 -15.99
C GLU A 89 -8.58 10.93 -16.33
N ILE A 90 -8.23 11.78 -15.39
CA ILE A 90 -7.11 12.70 -15.54
C ILE A 90 -5.92 12.08 -14.81
N VAL A 91 -4.83 11.89 -15.54
CA VAL A 91 -3.56 11.41 -14.99
C VAL A 91 -2.59 12.58 -14.89
N ASP A 92 -2.15 12.87 -13.68
CA ASP A 92 -1.10 13.86 -13.41
C ASP A 92 0.25 13.16 -13.40
N TRP A 93 1.13 13.52 -14.34
CA TRP A 93 2.45 12.90 -14.49
C TRP A 93 3.50 13.57 -13.61
N SER A 94 4.56 12.85 -13.31
CA SER A 94 5.68 13.34 -12.49
C SER A 94 6.48 14.48 -13.13
N ASP A 95 6.36 14.65 -14.44
CA ASP A 95 6.98 15.76 -15.19
C ASP A 95 6.16 17.07 -15.11
N GLY A 96 5.04 17.07 -14.42
CA GLY A 96 4.14 18.21 -14.25
C GLY A 96 3.10 18.35 -15.35
N THR A 97 3.04 17.44 -16.31
CA THR A 97 1.99 17.40 -17.33
C THR A 97 0.78 16.61 -16.84
N SER A 98 -0.35 16.76 -17.54
CA SER A 98 -1.58 15.97 -17.29
C SER A 98 -2.13 15.46 -18.61
N SER A 99 -2.72 14.28 -18.58
CA SER A 99 -3.39 13.66 -19.74
C SER A 99 -4.79 13.21 -19.38
N GLU A 100 -5.71 13.37 -20.31
CA GLU A 100 -7.04 12.76 -20.24
C GLU A 100 -6.99 11.39 -20.93
N MET A 101 -7.39 10.34 -20.21
CA MET A 101 -7.39 8.96 -20.69
C MET A 101 -8.66 8.28 -20.20
N SER A 102 -9.18 7.31 -20.94
CA SER A 102 -10.23 6.43 -20.41
C SER A 102 -9.63 5.48 -19.35
N SER A 103 -10.45 4.96 -18.44
CA SER A 103 -10.01 3.95 -17.47
C SER A 103 -9.35 2.75 -18.16
N ALA A 104 -9.85 2.33 -19.32
CA ALA A 104 -9.26 1.25 -20.11
C ALA A 104 -7.89 1.60 -20.68
N GLU A 105 -7.67 2.84 -21.11
CA GLU A 105 -6.37 3.30 -21.60
C GLU A 105 -5.34 3.37 -20.48
N VAL A 106 -5.71 3.88 -19.28
CA VAL A 106 -4.82 3.88 -18.11
C VAL A 106 -4.48 2.46 -17.71
N TYR A 107 -5.46 1.55 -17.67
CA TYR A 107 -5.23 0.14 -17.39
C TYR A 107 -4.25 -0.49 -18.39
N ASN A 108 -4.48 -0.29 -19.69
CA ASN A 108 -3.61 -0.82 -20.72
C ASN A 108 -2.19 -0.22 -20.66
N PHE A 109 -2.08 1.08 -20.36
CA PHE A 109 -0.78 1.74 -20.17
C PHE A 109 0.02 1.08 -19.04
N VAL A 110 -0.63 0.84 -17.90
CA VAL A 110 0.05 0.27 -16.72
C VAL A 110 0.39 -1.21 -16.91
N PHE A 111 -0.55 -2.01 -17.42
CA PHE A 111 -0.42 -3.48 -17.40
C PHE A 111 -0.04 -4.10 -18.75
N HIS A 112 -0.26 -3.40 -19.86
CA HIS A 112 -0.02 -3.90 -21.21
C HIS A 112 0.91 -3.01 -22.04
N GLY A 113 1.33 -1.86 -21.51
CA GLY A 113 2.22 -0.92 -22.22
C GLY A 113 3.68 -1.36 -22.34
N GLY A 114 4.03 -2.54 -21.83
CA GLY A 114 5.39 -3.10 -21.90
C GLY A 114 6.40 -2.42 -20.97
N GLN A 115 5.96 -1.45 -20.17
CA GLN A 115 6.80 -0.80 -19.18
C GLN A 115 6.59 -1.47 -17.80
N PRO A 116 7.63 -1.52 -16.94
CA PRO A 116 7.53 -2.10 -15.61
C PRO A 116 6.81 -1.15 -14.65
N LEU A 117 5.49 -1.10 -14.74
CA LEU A 117 4.63 -0.21 -13.95
C LEU A 117 3.67 -1.00 -13.06
N MET A 118 3.29 -0.37 -11.96
CA MET A 118 2.23 -0.83 -11.05
C MET A 118 1.37 0.36 -10.61
N ILE A 119 0.13 0.10 -10.23
CA ILE A 119 -0.78 1.12 -9.72
C ILE A 119 -1.31 0.71 -8.34
N SER A 120 -1.34 1.66 -7.41
CA SER A 120 -1.93 1.48 -6.08
C SER A 120 -3.44 1.72 -6.08
N GLY A 121 -4.12 1.32 -5.01
CA GLY A 121 -5.55 1.53 -4.84
C GLY A 121 -5.97 3.01 -4.84
N ASN A 122 -5.06 3.92 -4.50
CA ASN A 122 -5.27 5.37 -4.56
C ASN A 122 -4.91 5.99 -5.92
N GLY A 123 -4.64 5.18 -6.94
CA GLY A 123 -4.35 5.65 -8.30
C GLY A 123 -2.92 6.12 -8.55
N THR A 124 -2.00 5.97 -7.61
CA THR A 124 -0.60 6.33 -7.83
C THR A 124 0.10 5.23 -8.64
N ILE A 125 0.76 5.64 -9.72
CA ILE A 125 1.48 4.77 -10.65
C ILE A 125 2.95 4.79 -10.26
N PHE A 126 3.51 3.60 -10.00
CA PHE A 126 4.91 3.41 -9.65
C PHE A 126 5.66 2.64 -10.73
N SER A 127 6.92 3.01 -10.95
CA SER A 127 7.84 2.23 -11.75
C SER A 127 8.61 1.22 -10.88
N TYR A 128 8.79 0.01 -11.37
CA TYR A 128 9.69 -0.98 -10.78
C TYR A 128 10.87 -1.33 -11.71
N ALA A 129 11.18 -0.46 -12.67
CA ALA A 129 12.38 -0.57 -13.50
C ALA A 129 13.67 -0.57 -12.68
N SER A 130 13.67 0.16 -11.55
CA SER A 130 14.73 0.14 -10.56
C SER A 130 14.12 0.08 -9.15
N LYS A 131 14.85 -0.55 -8.23
CA LYS A 131 14.41 -0.64 -6.83
C LYS A 131 14.48 0.75 -6.18
N GLY A 132 13.37 1.22 -5.60
CA GLY A 132 13.33 2.44 -4.82
C GLY A 132 14.18 2.35 -3.53
N VAL A 133 14.62 3.51 -3.04
CA VAL A 133 15.49 3.60 -1.83
C VAL A 133 14.78 3.02 -0.62
N ILE A 134 13.55 3.44 -0.36
CA ILE A 134 12.77 2.97 0.80
C ILE A 134 12.37 1.50 0.66
N PRO A 135 11.82 1.02 -0.45
CA PRO A 135 11.57 -0.41 -0.66
C PRO A 135 12.82 -1.28 -0.47
N GLY A 136 13.96 -0.85 -0.99
CA GLY A 136 15.24 -1.55 -0.83
C GLY A 136 15.71 -1.61 0.62
N LEU A 137 15.56 -0.51 1.36
CA LEU A 137 15.88 -0.46 2.80
C LEU A 137 14.98 -1.41 3.61
N LEU A 138 13.68 -1.39 3.35
CA LEU A 138 12.72 -2.25 4.04
C LEU A 138 12.93 -3.74 3.71
N GLU A 139 13.31 -4.06 2.48
CA GLU A 139 13.65 -5.42 2.07
C GLU A 139 14.86 -5.94 2.85
N ARG A 140 15.92 -5.13 2.97
CA ARG A 140 17.10 -5.47 3.77
C ARG A 140 16.76 -5.64 5.25
N TRP A 141 16.02 -4.71 5.84
CA TRP A 141 15.62 -4.81 7.25
C TRP A 141 14.73 -6.02 7.53
N TYR A 142 13.87 -6.37 6.58
CA TYR A 142 13.04 -7.58 6.71
C TYR A 142 13.89 -8.85 6.68
N ALA A 143 14.87 -8.95 5.78
CA ALA A 143 15.81 -10.07 5.71
C ALA A 143 16.62 -10.18 7.00
N GLU A 144 17.23 -9.09 7.46
CA GLU A 144 17.97 -9.04 8.72
C GLU A 144 17.11 -9.48 9.93
N ARG A 145 15.84 -9.04 9.94
CA ARG A 145 14.92 -9.49 11.00
C ARG A 145 14.67 -10.98 10.97
N LYS A 146 14.51 -11.58 9.79
CA LYS A 146 14.33 -13.03 9.65
C LYS A 146 15.53 -13.80 10.15
N GLU A 147 16.74 -13.35 9.87
CA GLU A 147 17.97 -13.94 10.40
C GLU A 147 18.05 -13.85 11.94
N LEU A 148 17.71 -12.69 12.49
CA LEU A 148 17.67 -12.48 13.94
C LEU A 148 16.60 -13.37 14.63
N GLN A 149 15.45 -13.56 14.00
CA GLN A 149 14.41 -14.49 14.49
C GLN A 149 14.89 -15.95 14.47
N ALA A 150 15.62 -16.36 13.43
CA ALA A 150 16.21 -17.70 13.38
C ALA A 150 17.21 -17.90 14.53
N LYS A 151 18.13 -16.95 14.73
CA LYS A 151 19.09 -16.98 15.84
C LYS A 151 18.42 -17.00 17.22
N ALA A 152 17.34 -16.22 17.39
CA ALA A 152 16.57 -16.25 18.64
C ALA A 152 15.92 -17.63 18.86
N LYS A 153 15.37 -18.23 17.80
CA LYS A 153 14.78 -19.56 17.88
C LYS A 153 15.83 -20.64 18.25
N GLU A 154 17.01 -20.59 17.66
CA GLU A 154 18.12 -21.50 17.97
C GLU A 154 18.62 -21.32 19.40
N ALA A 155 18.62 -20.08 19.89
CA ALA A 155 19.07 -19.76 21.26
C ALA A 155 17.98 -19.96 22.33
N TYR A 156 16.82 -20.50 21.97
CA TYR A 156 15.70 -20.67 22.90
C TYR A 156 16.10 -21.50 24.11
N GLY A 157 15.79 -21.00 25.33
CA GLY A 157 16.18 -21.63 26.60
C GLY A 157 17.62 -21.35 27.06
N THR A 158 18.35 -20.47 26.37
CA THR A 158 19.69 -19.99 26.77
C THR A 158 19.67 -18.51 27.09
N ASP A 159 20.71 -18.00 27.75
CA ASP A 159 20.90 -16.58 28.08
C ASP A 159 20.97 -15.68 26.81
N MET A 160 21.28 -16.28 25.65
CA MET A 160 21.37 -15.55 24.38
C MET A 160 20.04 -15.32 23.71
N PHE A 161 18.95 -15.97 24.14
CA PHE A 161 17.62 -15.78 23.57
C PHE A 161 17.18 -14.31 23.63
N ASP A 162 17.24 -13.72 24.81
CA ASP A 162 16.87 -12.31 25.07
C ASP A 162 17.66 -11.32 24.21
N PHE A 163 18.92 -11.61 23.98
CA PHE A 163 19.80 -10.79 23.16
C PHE A 163 19.34 -10.75 21.70
N TRP A 164 19.03 -11.88 21.11
CA TRP A 164 18.59 -11.96 19.72
C TRP A 164 17.14 -11.49 19.55
N ASP A 165 16.27 -11.81 20.51
CA ASP A 165 14.86 -11.40 20.46
C ASP A 165 14.72 -9.87 20.55
N LYS A 166 15.44 -9.20 21.43
CA LYS A 166 15.43 -7.73 21.48
C LYS A 166 15.92 -7.08 20.18
N ARG A 167 16.92 -7.68 19.53
CA ARG A 167 17.43 -7.16 18.25
C ARG A 167 16.43 -7.30 17.12
N GLN A 168 15.74 -8.44 16.99
CA GLN A 168 14.68 -8.60 16.00
C GLN A 168 13.49 -7.66 16.28
N LEU A 169 13.20 -7.39 17.56
CA LEU A 169 12.15 -6.45 17.95
C LEU A 169 12.46 -5.02 17.49
N VAL A 170 13.70 -4.55 17.63
CA VAL A 170 14.12 -3.23 17.11
C VAL A 170 13.89 -3.16 15.59
N LYS A 171 14.25 -4.22 14.85
CA LYS A 171 13.97 -4.26 13.40
C LYS A 171 12.48 -4.24 13.08
N LYS A 172 11.64 -4.91 13.88
CA LYS A 172 10.17 -4.85 13.76
C LYS A 172 9.66 -3.42 13.94
N ILE A 173 10.16 -2.71 14.95
CA ILE A 173 9.77 -1.32 15.22
C ILE A 173 10.17 -0.43 14.05
N ASN A 174 11.41 -0.53 13.56
CA ASN A 174 11.89 0.25 12.41
C ASN A 174 11.05 0.01 11.14
N LEU A 175 10.72 -1.25 10.84
CA LEU A 175 9.87 -1.61 9.72
C LEU A 175 8.48 -0.98 9.82
N ASN A 176 7.86 -1.06 10.99
CA ASN A 176 6.50 -0.54 11.18
C ASN A 176 6.45 1.00 11.22
N SER A 177 7.55 1.65 11.65
CA SER A 177 7.63 3.12 11.71
C SER A 177 7.89 3.77 10.35
N ALA A 178 8.38 3.01 9.36
CA ALA A 178 8.78 3.55 8.07
C ALA A 178 7.62 4.25 7.34
N TYR A 179 6.42 3.68 7.39
CA TYR A 179 5.22 4.29 6.80
C TYR A 179 4.89 5.65 7.41
N GLY A 180 4.90 5.73 8.75
CA GLY A 180 4.67 6.99 9.45
C GLY A 180 5.70 8.07 9.10
N ALA A 181 6.96 7.67 8.85
CA ALA A 181 8.01 8.59 8.41
C ALA A 181 7.76 9.11 6.98
N LEU A 182 7.26 8.27 6.07
CA LEU A 182 6.91 8.68 4.70
C LEU A 182 5.78 9.69 4.65
N LEU A 183 4.83 9.62 5.59
CA LEU A 183 3.69 10.53 5.68
C LEU A 183 3.94 11.75 6.58
N ASN A 184 5.11 11.87 7.18
CA ASN A 184 5.47 13.03 7.98
C ASN A 184 6.03 14.15 7.09
N ALA A 185 5.37 15.31 7.08
CA ALA A 185 5.79 16.47 6.29
C ALA A 185 7.23 16.95 6.58
N GLY A 186 7.79 16.62 7.74
CA GLY A 186 9.20 16.88 8.07
C GLY A 186 10.17 15.84 7.51
N SER A 187 9.70 14.77 6.89
CA SER A 187 10.56 13.75 6.29
C SER A 187 11.06 14.20 4.92
N ARG A 188 12.33 13.90 4.63
CA ARG A 188 12.91 14.11 3.30
C ARG A 188 12.21 13.31 2.19
N PHE A 189 11.58 12.21 2.53
CA PHE A 189 10.88 11.29 1.61
C PHE A 189 9.37 11.49 1.63
N PHE A 190 8.91 12.60 2.21
CA PHE A 190 7.48 12.90 2.26
C PHE A 190 6.89 13.13 0.88
N ASP A 191 5.84 12.39 0.56
CA ASP A 191 4.97 12.64 -0.59
C ASP A 191 3.56 12.17 -0.26
N GLN A 192 2.56 13.04 -0.44
CA GLN A 192 1.16 12.73 -0.14
C GLN A 192 0.59 11.60 -1.00
N ARG A 193 1.18 11.37 -2.18
CA ARG A 193 0.76 10.31 -3.11
C ARG A 193 1.12 8.90 -2.62
N LEU A 194 1.94 8.80 -1.56
CA LEU A 194 2.34 7.52 -0.93
C LEU A 194 1.35 7.04 0.14
N GLY A 195 0.36 7.85 0.51
CA GLY A 195 -0.58 7.56 1.59
C GLY A 195 -1.93 7.06 1.16
#